data_1bf58a99f32398088dfca9797dca642c
#
_entry.id   1bf58a99f32398088dfca9797dca642c
#
_cell.length_a   1.000
_cell.length_b   1.000
_cell.length_c   1.000
_cell.angle_alpha   90.00
_cell.angle_beta   90.00
_cell.angle_gamma   90.00
#
_symmetry.space_group_name_H-M   'P 1'
#
loop_
_entity.id
_entity.type
_entity.pdbx_description
1 polymer ?
#
loop_
_entity_poly.entity_id
_entity_poly.type
_entity_poly.pdbx_seq_one_letter_code
_entity_poly.pdbx_strand_id
1 'polypeptide(L)'
;RIGRLMRRAATFAALFFCATALAAQDITLRSAGGGLDISGRMIGFDGENIQIYSEFGPLTLRYDKVICEGADCPDLASYVPEVRFSGARRMADVLMPALVQSFARSRQLTVTLTQTDRAHFTQTLRRAGDPMPVGRFVFRATNTDEGFADLIAHEADLVMSVREVRPPEVERGVEVGLGRLDDPRQSRIVGLNALVPVVSVRSDVTAISLADLAAAFAGQMVDWGSLQGRADPLTVHLGPATDGQVQRFVDQVVRASGAELGEA
;
A
#
# COMPACT_ATOMS: atom_id res chain seq x y z
N ARG A 1 75.88 7.56 24.97
CA ARG A 1 75.64 7.45 23.49
C ARG A 1 74.20 7.62 23.21
N ILE A 2 73.89 8.71 22.67
CA ILE A 2 72.83 9.39 21.98
C ILE A 2 72.07 8.46 21.04
N GLY A 3 70.77 8.36 21.22
CA GLY A 3 69.84 7.67 20.33
C GLY A 3 68.52 8.50 20.17
N ARG A 4 68.33 9.06 19.01
CA ARG A 4 67.30 10.08 18.65
C ARG A 4 65.88 9.57 18.81
N LEU A 5 65.06 10.35 19.52
CA LEU A 5 63.61 10.34 19.47
C LEU A 5 63.14 10.81 18.07
N MET A 6 62.50 9.94 17.32
CA MET A 6 61.67 10.36 16.17
C MET A 6 60.21 10.45 16.60
N ARG A 7 59.70 11.68 16.75
CA ARG A 7 58.29 11.98 16.88
C ARG A 7 57.62 11.73 15.51
N ARG A 8 56.72 10.79 15.47
CA ARG A 8 55.75 10.67 14.37
C ARG A 8 54.47 11.39 14.78
N ALA A 9 54.23 12.57 14.22
CA ALA A 9 52.99 13.27 14.30
C ALA A 9 52.00 12.54 13.37
N ALA A 10 50.98 11.91 13.94
CA ALA A 10 49.84 11.38 13.21
C ALA A 10 48.82 12.50 13.05
N THR A 11 48.71 13.02 11.84
CA THR A 11 47.68 13.98 11.44
C THR A 11 46.36 13.22 11.25
N PHE A 12 45.44 13.34 12.21
CA PHE A 12 44.05 12.89 12.04
C PHE A 12 43.32 13.90 11.13
N ALA A 13 43.15 13.57 9.88
CA ALA A 13 42.21 14.26 8.98
C ALA A 13 40.78 13.82 9.33
N ALA A 14 40.07 14.65 10.11
CA ALA A 14 38.66 14.48 10.34
C ALA A 14 37.91 14.80 9.04
N LEU A 15 37.48 13.78 8.31
CA LEU A 15 36.49 13.89 7.22
C LEU A 15 35.14 14.24 7.86
N PHE A 16 34.79 15.52 7.83
CA PHE A 16 33.42 15.98 8.07
C PHE A 16 32.57 15.50 6.89
N PHE A 17 31.88 14.37 7.05
CA PHE A 17 30.74 14.02 6.21
C PHE A 17 29.62 15.01 6.53
N CYS A 18 29.50 16.05 5.71
CA CYS A 18 28.31 16.90 5.67
C CYS A 18 27.21 16.05 5.06
N ALA A 19 26.46 15.32 5.90
CA ALA A 19 25.18 14.75 5.52
C ALA A 19 24.25 15.97 5.27
N THR A 20 24.11 16.39 4.01
CA THR A 20 23.03 17.26 3.59
C THR A 20 21.76 16.43 3.75
N ALA A 21 21.09 16.59 4.91
CA ALA A 21 19.70 16.20 5.01
C ALA A 21 18.98 16.94 3.88
N LEU A 22 18.40 16.20 2.91
CA LEU A 22 17.35 16.74 2.06
C LEU A 22 16.17 17.03 3.01
N ALA A 23 16.19 18.20 3.64
CA ALA A 23 15.00 18.71 4.28
C ALA A 23 14.02 18.98 3.13
N ALA A 24 12.86 18.29 3.14
CA ALA A 24 11.74 18.70 2.32
C ALA A 24 11.54 20.20 2.60
N GLN A 25 11.68 21.04 1.57
CA GLN A 25 11.57 22.48 1.76
C GLN A 25 10.10 22.81 1.93
N ASP A 26 9.79 23.59 2.97
CA ASP A 26 8.43 24.10 3.15
C ASP A 26 8.10 25.04 1.99
N ILE A 27 6.89 24.89 1.46
CA ILE A 27 6.30 25.82 0.50
C ILE A 27 5.41 26.79 1.24
N THR A 28 5.24 27.99 0.68
CA THR A 28 4.30 28.98 1.19
C THR A 28 3.16 29.17 0.19
N LEU A 29 1.93 29.02 0.66
CA LEU A 29 0.71 29.22 -0.13
C LEU A 29 0.06 30.54 0.28
N ARG A 30 -0.03 31.49 -0.66
CA ARG A 30 -0.71 32.77 -0.47
C ARG A 30 -2.03 32.79 -1.22
N SER A 31 -3.07 33.33 -0.61
CA SER A 31 -4.32 33.57 -1.33
C SER A 31 -4.13 34.63 -2.41
N ALA A 32 -4.62 34.35 -3.62
CA ALA A 32 -4.60 35.31 -4.73
C ALA A 32 -5.35 36.60 -4.41
N GLY A 33 -6.28 36.62 -3.46
CA GLY A 33 -7.01 37.81 -2.98
C GLY A 33 -6.41 38.48 -1.75
N GLY A 34 -5.30 37.99 -1.21
CA GLY A 34 -4.69 38.43 0.05
C GLY A 34 -5.41 37.86 1.30
N GLY A 35 -4.76 37.92 2.45
CA GLY A 35 -5.34 37.50 3.74
C GLY A 35 -5.10 36.06 4.18
N LEU A 36 -4.52 35.23 3.36
CA LEU A 36 -4.05 33.89 3.74
C LEU A 36 -2.60 33.71 3.33
N ASP A 37 -1.76 33.35 4.29
CA ASP A 37 -0.34 33.00 4.10
C ASP A 37 -0.07 31.79 4.99
N ILE A 38 0.10 30.62 4.38
CA ILE A 38 0.27 29.34 5.09
C ILE A 38 1.51 28.66 4.56
N SER A 39 2.43 28.32 5.45
CA SER A 39 3.61 27.53 5.13
C SER A 39 3.47 26.10 5.63
N GLY A 40 4.04 25.17 4.89
CA GLY A 40 4.06 23.79 5.26
C GLY A 40 4.74 22.89 4.23
N ARG A 41 4.97 21.66 4.63
CA ARG A 41 5.52 20.64 3.73
C ARG A 41 4.46 20.16 2.76
N MET A 42 4.77 20.15 1.47
CA MET A 42 3.88 19.59 0.48
C MET A 42 3.70 18.08 0.70
N ILE A 43 2.45 17.62 0.78
CA ILE A 43 2.09 16.20 0.89
C ILE A 43 1.78 15.63 -0.49
N GLY A 44 1.07 16.39 -1.33
CA GLY A 44 0.66 15.95 -2.64
C GLY A 44 0.05 17.07 -3.49
N PHE A 45 -0.09 16.78 -4.78
CA PHE A 45 -0.75 17.63 -5.75
C PHE A 45 -1.44 16.75 -6.79
N ASP A 46 -2.74 16.97 -7.05
CA ASP A 46 -3.54 16.17 -7.97
C ASP A 46 -3.81 16.87 -9.32
N GLY A 47 -3.22 18.07 -9.52
CA GLY A 47 -3.43 18.91 -10.69
C GLY A 47 -4.46 20.03 -10.46
N GLU A 48 -5.33 19.90 -9.47
CA GLU A 48 -6.31 20.91 -9.08
C GLU A 48 -6.13 21.38 -7.63
N ASN A 49 -5.78 20.46 -6.74
CA ASN A 49 -5.64 20.71 -5.31
C ASN A 49 -4.22 20.43 -4.86
N ILE A 50 -3.69 21.31 -4.02
CA ILE A 50 -2.42 21.11 -3.32
C ILE A 50 -2.70 20.74 -1.87
N GLN A 51 -2.02 19.72 -1.40
CA GLN A 51 -2.10 19.25 -0.02
C GLN A 51 -0.79 19.56 0.69
N ILE A 52 -0.88 20.22 1.83
CA ILE A 52 0.26 20.57 2.67
C ILE A 52 0.02 20.11 4.10
N TYR A 53 1.08 19.78 4.80
CA TYR A 53 1.09 19.61 6.25
C TYR A 53 1.63 20.89 6.89
N SER A 54 0.73 21.71 7.44
CA SER A 54 1.04 22.98 8.09
C SER A 54 1.09 22.84 9.62
N GLU A 55 1.38 23.93 10.32
CA GLU A 55 1.24 23.99 11.79
C GLU A 55 -0.18 23.72 12.30
N PHE A 56 -1.20 23.89 11.43
CA PHE A 56 -2.60 23.59 11.73
C PHE A 56 -3.00 22.15 11.36
N GLY A 57 -2.05 21.31 10.93
CA GLY A 57 -2.28 19.98 10.42
C GLY A 57 -2.41 19.92 8.89
N PRO A 58 -2.96 18.80 8.34
CA PRO A 58 -3.11 18.64 6.91
C PRO A 58 -4.19 19.55 6.34
N LEU A 59 -3.84 20.32 5.32
CA LEU A 59 -4.73 21.22 4.61
C LEU A 59 -4.76 20.91 3.12
N THR A 60 -5.95 20.98 2.51
CA THR A 60 -6.15 20.86 1.07
C THR A 60 -6.68 22.17 0.52
N LEU A 61 -5.99 22.75 -0.43
CA LEU A 61 -6.34 24.03 -1.04
C LEU A 61 -6.42 23.90 -2.55
N ARG A 62 -7.34 24.60 -3.19
CA ARG A 62 -7.39 24.69 -4.64
C ARG A 62 -6.19 25.49 -5.16
N TYR A 63 -5.42 24.89 -6.05
CA TYR A 63 -4.19 25.51 -6.58
C TYR A 63 -4.46 26.77 -7.41
N ASP A 64 -5.62 26.84 -8.09
CA ASP A 64 -6.06 28.01 -8.85
C ASP A 64 -6.42 29.22 -7.97
N LYS A 65 -6.53 29.06 -6.65
CA LYS A 65 -6.86 30.11 -5.68
C LYS A 65 -5.66 30.58 -4.84
N VAL A 66 -4.53 29.94 -5.01
CA VAL A 66 -3.32 30.25 -4.24
C VAL A 66 -2.12 30.49 -5.15
N ILE A 67 -1.19 31.29 -4.66
CA ILE A 67 0.13 31.46 -5.25
C ILE A 67 1.09 30.63 -4.42
N CYS A 68 1.76 29.69 -5.05
CA CYS A 68 2.74 28.84 -4.42
C CYS A 68 4.14 29.45 -4.56
N GLU A 69 4.86 29.57 -3.44
CA GLU A 69 6.24 30.05 -3.37
C GLU A 69 7.10 28.99 -2.68
N GLY A 70 8.17 28.56 -3.31
CA GLY A 70 9.11 27.55 -2.83
C GLY A 70 9.61 26.64 -3.94
N ALA A 71 10.69 25.91 -3.67
CA ALA A 71 11.31 25.04 -4.67
C ALA A 71 10.44 23.80 -5.00
N ASP A 72 9.65 23.36 -4.06
CA ASP A 72 8.77 22.18 -4.21
C ASP A 72 7.38 22.54 -4.76
N CYS A 73 7.16 23.80 -5.20
CA CYS A 73 5.91 24.18 -5.85
C CYS A 73 5.70 23.44 -7.16
N PRO A 74 4.48 22.91 -7.44
CA PRO A 74 4.19 22.19 -8.68
C PRO A 74 4.36 23.06 -9.92
N ASP A 75 5.12 22.59 -10.91
CA ASP A 75 5.15 23.17 -12.24
C ASP A 75 4.05 22.57 -13.11
N LEU A 76 2.97 23.32 -13.32
CA LEU A 76 1.82 22.88 -14.11
C LEU A 76 2.16 22.56 -15.57
N ALA A 77 3.21 23.15 -16.13
CA ALA A 77 3.55 22.94 -17.53
C ALA A 77 4.18 21.56 -17.78
N SER A 78 4.85 21.02 -16.77
CA SER A 78 5.50 19.70 -16.82
C SER A 78 4.82 18.66 -15.93
N TYR A 79 3.75 19.05 -15.22
CA TYR A 79 3.07 18.16 -14.29
C TYR A 79 2.41 16.96 -14.98
N VAL A 80 2.77 15.77 -14.52
CA VAL A 80 2.14 14.50 -14.93
C VAL A 80 1.45 13.90 -13.70
N PRO A 81 0.12 13.79 -13.70
CA PRO A 81 -0.60 13.19 -12.58
C PRO A 81 -0.11 11.78 -12.29
N GLU A 82 0.12 11.48 -11.01
CA GLU A 82 0.47 10.15 -10.55
C GLU A 82 -0.56 9.67 -9.54
N VAL A 83 -0.95 8.39 -9.64
CA VAL A 83 -1.76 7.70 -8.65
C VAL A 83 -0.94 6.51 -8.16
N ARG A 84 -0.67 6.49 -6.86
CA ARG A 84 0.16 5.48 -6.21
C ARG A 84 -0.71 4.40 -5.57
N PHE A 85 -0.48 3.17 -5.99
CA PHE A 85 -1.17 1.99 -5.48
C PHE A 85 -0.21 1.16 -4.65
N SER A 86 -0.62 0.77 -3.44
CA SER A 86 0.11 -0.19 -2.63
C SER A 86 -0.80 -1.31 -2.15
N GLY A 87 -0.25 -2.51 -1.95
CA GLY A 87 -0.97 -3.62 -1.35
C GLY A 87 -0.86 -4.95 -2.08
N ALA A 88 -1.96 -5.71 -2.04
CA ALA A 88 -1.99 -7.11 -2.43
C ALA A 88 -1.46 -7.40 -3.83
N ARG A 89 -0.38 -8.16 -3.91
CA ARG A 89 0.32 -8.55 -5.16
C ARG A 89 -0.63 -9.13 -6.19
N ARG A 90 -1.57 -10.00 -5.80
CA ARG A 90 -2.52 -10.61 -6.75
C ARG A 90 -3.39 -9.58 -7.48
N MET A 91 -3.76 -8.49 -6.81
CA MET A 91 -4.45 -7.38 -7.45
C MET A 91 -3.51 -6.60 -8.37
N ALA A 92 -2.30 -6.32 -7.91
CA ALA A 92 -1.29 -5.59 -8.67
C ALA A 92 -0.86 -6.31 -9.94
N ASP A 93 -0.67 -7.64 -9.89
CA ASP A 93 -0.12 -8.41 -11.01
C ASP A 93 -1.17 -8.73 -12.10
N VAL A 94 -2.45 -8.82 -11.75
CA VAL A 94 -3.49 -9.31 -12.66
C VAL A 94 -4.62 -8.31 -12.84
N LEU A 95 -5.31 -7.94 -11.76
CA LEU A 95 -6.55 -7.16 -11.86
C LEU A 95 -6.28 -5.72 -12.28
N MET A 96 -5.37 -5.04 -11.59
CA MET A 96 -5.12 -3.62 -11.83
C MET A 96 -4.56 -3.33 -13.22
N PRO A 97 -3.59 -4.09 -13.75
CA PRO A 97 -3.13 -3.90 -15.13
C PRO A 97 -4.24 -4.05 -16.16
N ALA A 98 -5.15 -5.02 -15.98
CA ALA A 98 -6.28 -5.20 -16.87
C ALA A 98 -7.27 -4.01 -16.82
N LEU A 99 -7.54 -3.49 -15.61
CA LEU A 99 -8.39 -2.31 -15.44
C LEU A 99 -7.76 -1.06 -16.05
N VAL A 100 -6.46 -0.82 -15.83
CA VAL A 100 -5.73 0.31 -16.42
C VAL A 100 -5.71 0.22 -17.94
N GLN A 101 -5.48 -0.96 -18.52
CA GLN A 101 -5.54 -1.15 -19.96
C GLN A 101 -6.95 -0.91 -20.53
N SER A 102 -7.99 -1.35 -19.81
CA SER A 102 -9.38 -1.10 -20.22
C SER A 102 -9.71 0.40 -20.18
N PHE A 103 -9.30 1.08 -19.12
CA PHE A 103 -9.42 2.53 -18.99
C PHE A 103 -8.66 3.26 -20.12
N ALA A 104 -7.43 2.90 -20.37
CA ALA A 104 -6.62 3.51 -21.42
C ALA A 104 -7.30 3.35 -22.81
N ARG A 105 -7.78 2.15 -23.13
CA ARG A 105 -8.51 1.92 -24.39
C ARG A 105 -9.76 2.78 -24.50
N SER A 106 -10.54 2.92 -23.42
CA SER A 106 -11.74 3.77 -23.43
C SER A 106 -11.43 5.24 -23.66
N ARG A 107 -10.19 5.68 -23.39
CA ARG A 107 -9.71 7.06 -23.56
C ARG A 107 -8.79 7.24 -24.75
N GLN A 108 -8.63 6.22 -25.59
CA GLN A 108 -7.72 6.21 -26.75
C GLN A 108 -6.25 6.50 -26.35
N LEU A 109 -5.86 5.97 -25.19
CA LEU A 109 -4.49 6.07 -24.66
C LEU A 109 -3.74 4.76 -24.87
N THR A 110 -2.43 4.86 -24.96
CA THR A 110 -1.50 3.74 -24.91
C THR A 110 -0.93 3.58 -23.52
N VAL A 111 -0.61 2.35 -23.12
CA VAL A 111 -0.01 2.03 -21.82
C VAL A 111 1.38 1.46 -22.05
N THR A 112 2.38 2.02 -21.38
CA THR A 112 3.73 1.46 -21.32
C THR A 112 3.99 1.00 -19.89
N LEU A 113 4.39 -0.26 -19.72
CA LEU A 113 4.80 -0.83 -18.45
C LEU A 113 6.31 -0.67 -18.26
N THR A 114 6.71 -0.09 -17.15
CA THR A 114 8.11 -0.04 -16.71
C THR A 114 8.21 -0.73 -15.37
N GLN A 115 9.00 -1.79 -15.27
CA GLN A 115 9.24 -2.52 -14.01
C GLN A 115 10.61 -2.15 -13.45
N THR A 116 10.63 -1.72 -12.19
CA THR A 116 11.86 -1.35 -11.47
C THR A 116 12.43 -2.56 -10.75
N ASP A 117 11.57 -3.32 -10.07
CA ASP A 117 11.92 -4.56 -9.37
C ASP A 117 10.68 -5.48 -9.24
N ARG A 118 10.78 -6.50 -8.39
CA ARG A 118 9.68 -7.46 -8.17
C ARG A 118 8.42 -6.84 -7.57
N ALA A 119 8.56 -5.78 -6.81
CA ALA A 119 7.46 -5.12 -6.09
C ALA A 119 7.02 -3.83 -6.79
N HIS A 120 7.88 -3.16 -7.52
CA HIS A 120 7.65 -1.83 -8.05
C HIS A 120 7.56 -1.81 -9.57
N PHE A 121 6.45 -1.29 -10.07
CA PHE A 121 6.27 -1.04 -11.49
C PHE A 121 5.36 0.17 -11.73
N THR A 122 5.49 0.76 -12.91
CA THR A 122 4.72 1.93 -13.33
C THR A 122 4.05 1.67 -14.67
N GLN A 123 2.77 2.00 -14.76
CA GLN A 123 2.03 2.05 -16.02
C GLN A 123 1.86 3.52 -16.42
N THR A 124 2.54 3.90 -17.51
CA THR A 124 2.51 5.26 -18.05
C THR A 124 1.51 5.34 -19.21
N LEU A 125 0.60 6.31 -19.14
CA LEU A 125 -0.41 6.56 -20.16
C LEU A 125 0.02 7.70 -21.08
N ARG A 126 -0.16 7.52 -22.41
CA ARG A 126 0.17 8.53 -23.42
C ARG A 126 -0.91 8.59 -24.49
N ARG A 127 -1.05 9.78 -25.09
CA ARG A 127 -1.78 9.91 -26.37
C ARG A 127 -0.90 9.46 -27.52
N ALA A 128 -1.52 8.96 -28.58
CA ALA A 128 -0.77 8.63 -29.80
C ALA A 128 -0.11 9.88 -30.37
N GLY A 129 1.19 9.78 -30.65
CA GLY A 129 1.98 10.90 -31.22
C GLY A 129 2.41 11.98 -30.21
N ASP A 130 2.03 11.88 -28.95
CA ASP A 130 2.44 12.82 -27.90
C ASP A 130 3.53 12.18 -27.03
N PRO A 131 4.73 12.78 -26.92
CA PRO A 131 5.80 12.29 -26.07
C PRO A 131 5.48 12.47 -24.58
N MET A 132 4.64 13.47 -24.20
CA MET A 132 4.29 13.75 -22.81
C MET A 132 3.29 12.73 -22.29
N PRO A 133 3.53 12.13 -21.12
CA PRO A 133 2.55 11.31 -20.44
C PRO A 133 1.32 12.12 -20.02
N VAL A 134 0.13 11.54 -20.12
CA VAL A 134 -1.10 12.13 -19.55
C VAL A 134 -1.35 11.69 -18.12
N GLY A 135 -0.62 10.69 -17.64
CA GLY A 135 -0.69 10.21 -16.25
C GLY A 135 0.15 8.97 -16.04
N ARG A 136 0.40 8.65 -14.78
CA ARG A 136 1.11 7.46 -14.33
C ARG A 136 0.33 6.76 -13.23
N PHE A 137 0.30 5.45 -13.29
CA PHE A 137 -0.11 4.58 -12.20
C PHE A 137 1.13 3.87 -11.66
N VAL A 138 1.48 4.18 -10.42
CA VAL A 138 2.66 3.66 -9.74
C VAL A 138 2.23 2.58 -8.77
N PHE A 139 2.82 1.40 -8.85
CA PHE A 139 2.42 0.23 -8.08
C PHE A 139 3.55 -0.25 -7.17
N ARG A 140 3.20 -0.48 -5.89
CA ARG A 140 3.98 -1.22 -4.92
C ARG A 140 3.21 -2.50 -4.57
N ALA A 141 3.61 -3.63 -5.17
CA ALA A 141 2.95 -4.94 -5.03
C ALA A 141 3.53 -5.70 -3.83
N THR A 142 2.83 -5.65 -2.71
CA THR A 142 3.23 -6.25 -1.43
C THR A 142 2.11 -7.13 -0.86
N ASN A 143 1.57 -6.78 0.27
CA ASN A 143 0.41 -7.37 0.92
C ASN A 143 -0.57 -6.29 1.40
N THR A 144 -1.73 -6.69 1.90
CA THR A 144 -2.77 -5.75 2.33
C THR A 144 -2.34 -4.88 3.52
N ASP A 145 -1.62 -5.44 4.49
CA ASP A 145 -1.19 -4.72 5.70
C ASP A 145 -0.20 -3.61 5.34
N GLU A 146 0.78 -3.91 4.48
CA GLU A 146 1.72 -2.93 3.93
C GLU A 146 0.99 -1.83 3.15
N GLY A 147 -0.03 -2.21 2.35
CA GLY A 147 -0.83 -1.25 1.61
C GLY A 147 -1.51 -0.23 2.52
N PHE A 148 -2.11 -0.67 3.63
CA PHE A 148 -2.69 0.25 4.62
C PHE A 148 -1.62 1.07 5.35
N ALA A 149 -0.47 0.48 5.65
CA ALA A 149 0.64 1.22 6.24
C ALA A 149 1.11 2.37 5.33
N ASP A 150 1.28 2.10 4.04
CA ASP A 150 1.67 3.11 3.03
C ASP A 150 0.61 4.21 2.88
N LEU A 151 -0.69 3.84 2.88
CA LEU A 151 -1.77 4.83 2.83
C LEU A 151 -1.74 5.77 4.03
N ILE A 152 -1.60 5.20 5.24
CA ILE A 152 -1.53 5.95 6.51
C ILE A 152 -0.28 6.83 6.55
N ALA A 153 0.82 6.40 5.95
CA ALA A 153 2.06 7.16 5.82
C ALA A 153 2.03 8.21 4.68
N HIS A 154 0.94 8.34 3.93
CA HIS A 154 0.81 9.15 2.72
C HIS A 154 1.79 8.76 1.59
N GLU A 155 2.26 7.52 1.60
CA GLU A 155 3.12 6.95 0.55
C GLU A 155 2.30 6.30 -0.58
N ALA A 156 1.03 6.03 -0.35
CA ALA A 156 0.07 5.56 -1.35
C ALA A 156 -1.21 6.39 -1.33
N ASP A 157 -1.89 6.45 -2.48
CA ASP A 157 -3.18 7.12 -2.66
C ASP A 157 -4.33 6.11 -2.61
N LEU A 158 -4.05 4.85 -2.95
CA LEU A 158 -5.02 3.77 -3.00
C LEU A 158 -4.41 2.46 -2.48
N VAL A 159 -5.19 1.72 -1.70
CA VAL A 159 -4.82 0.38 -1.22
C VAL A 159 -5.49 -0.70 -2.06
N MET A 160 -4.68 -1.64 -2.52
CA MET A 160 -5.15 -2.90 -3.12
C MET A 160 -5.35 -3.92 -2.01
N SER A 161 -6.56 -3.97 -1.45
CA SER A 161 -6.90 -4.85 -0.34
C SER A 161 -7.66 -6.09 -0.81
N VAL A 162 -7.35 -7.26 -0.23
CA VAL A 162 -8.09 -8.52 -0.42
C VAL A 162 -8.84 -8.95 0.83
N ARG A 163 -8.97 -8.06 1.80
CA ARG A 163 -9.79 -8.17 2.99
C ARG A 163 -10.47 -6.84 3.32
N GLU A 164 -11.39 -6.87 4.23
CA GLU A 164 -12.00 -5.66 4.80
C GLU A 164 -10.98 -4.83 5.60
N VAL A 165 -11.27 -3.54 5.72
CA VAL A 165 -10.53 -2.62 6.61
C VAL A 165 -10.77 -3.04 8.06
N ARG A 166 -9.72 -3.09 8.87
CA ARG A 166 -9.78 -3.48 10.28
C ARG A 166 -9.96 -2.26 11.19
N PRO A 167 -10.56 -2.42 12.38
CA PRO A 167 -10.76 -1.32 13.31
C PRO A 167 -9.50 -0.49 13.61
N PRO A 168 -8.30 -1.07 13.85
CA PRO A 168 -7.09 -0.28 14.08
C PRO A 168 -6.67 0.58 12.86
N GLU A 169 -6.96 0.11 11.64
CA GLU A 169 -6.68 0.87 10.41
C GLU A 169 -7.65 2.04 10.25
N VAL A 170 -8.93 1.85 10.65
CA VAL A 170 -9.91 2.93 10.68
C VAL A 170 -9.51 4.01 11.67
N GLU A 171 -9.11 3.62 12.89
CA GLU A 171 -8.65 4.55 13.94
C GLU A 171 -7.46 5.36 13.46
N ARG A 172 -6.43 4.69 12.92
CA ARG A 172 -5.23 5.35 12.40
C ARG A 172 -5.54 6.27 11.21
N GLY A 173 -6.45 5.85 10.31
CA GLY A 173 -6.89 6.69 9.19
C GLY A 173 -7.52 8.00 9.65
N VAL A 174 -8.35 7.95 10.70
CA VAL A 174 -8.92 9.15 11.32
C VAL A 174 -7.85 10.03 11.96
N GLU A 175 -6.90 9.45 12.70
CA GLU A 175 -5.81 10.17 13.36
C GLU A 175 -4.94 10.97 12.37
N VAL A 176 -4.68 10.41 11.19
CA VAL A 176 -3.85 11.07 10.16
C VAL A 176 -4.66 11.91 9.16
N GLY A 177 -5.96 12.11 9.41
CA GLY A 177 -6.80 12.99 8.59
C GLY A 177 -7.38 12.36 7.32
N LEU A 178 -7.20 11.07 7.10
CA LEU A 178 -7.79 10.34 5.96
C LEU A 178 -9.28 10.06 6.16
N GLY A 179 -9.80 10.20 7.40
CA GLY A 179 -11.17 9.85 7.75
C GLY A 179 -11.37 8.34 7.93
N ARG A 180 -12.64 7.93 7.91
CA ARG A 180 -13.02 6.52 8.12
C ARG A 180 -12.75 5.72 6.85
N LEU A 181 -11.72 4.90 6.86
CA LEU A 181 -11.33 4.08 5.72
C LEU A 181 -12.36 2.98 5.36
N ASP A 182 -13.27 2.64 6.29
CA ASP A 182 -14.39 1.71 6.08
C ASP A 182 -15.65 2.39 5.50
N ASP A 183 -15.65 3.71 5.28
CA ASP A 183 -16.76 4.43 4.64
C ASP A 183 -16.93 3.94 3.19
N PRO A 184 -18.17 3.60 2.75
CA PRO A 184 -18.44 3.18 1.37
C PRO A 184 -18.04 4.19 0.29
N ARG A 185 -17.83 5.46 0.64
CA ARG A 185 -17.31 6.47 -0.27
C ARG A 185 -15.80 6.36 -0.49
N GLN A 186 -15.08 5.77 0.46
CA GLN A 186 -13.63 5.58 0.41
C GLN A 186 -13.24 4.16 0.01
N SER A 187 -14.14 3.19 0.13
CA SER A 187 -13.90 1.79 -0.21
C SER A 187 -14.78 1.34 -1.37
N ARG A 188 -14.21 0.59 -2.30
CA ARG A 188 -14.90 0.03 -3.47
C ARG A 188 -14.56 -1.44 -3.65
N ILE A 189 -15.59 -2.29 -3.68
CA ILE A 189 -15.45 -3.70 -4.05
C ILE A 189 -15.32 -3.76 -5.56
N VAL A 190 -14.17 -4.15 -6.06
CA VAL A 190 -13.87 -4.28 -7.50
C VAL A 190 -14.04 -5.71 -8.01
N GLY A 191 -14.16 -6.69 -7.13
CA GLY A 191 -14.38 -8.08 -7.45
C GLY A 191 -14.55 -8.93 -6.20
N LEU A 192 -15.09 -10.13 -6.39
CA LEU A 192 -15.20 -11.14 -5.34
C LEU A 192 -14.20 -12.26 -5.62
N ASN A 193 -13.57 -12.75 -4.57
CA ASN A 193 -12.71 -13.92 -4.62
C ASN A 193 -13.19 -14.95 -3.62
N ALA A 194 -13.17 -16.22 -4.01
CA ALA A 194 -13.55 -17.34 -3.15
C ALA A 194 -12.30 -18.07 -2.66
N LEU A 195 -12.26 -18.35 -1.37
CA LEU A 195 -11.33 -19.29 -0.77
C LEU A 195 -12.08 -20.61 -0.59
N VAL A 196 -11.54 -21.68 -1.15
CA VAL A 196 -12.15 -23.00 -1.08
C VAL A 196 -11.19 -23.99 -0.44
N PRO A 197 -11.66 -24.85 0.49
CA PRO A 197 -10.85 -25.96 0.99
C PRO A 197 -10.60 -26.97 -0.14
N VAL A 198 -9.36 -27.44 -0.23
CA VAL A 198 -8.96 -28.46 -1.22
C VAL A 198 -8.38 -29.65 -0.48
N VAL A 199 -8.78 -30.82 -0.88
CA VAL A 199 -8.29 -32.11 -0.36
C VAL A 199 -7.72 -32.96 -1.48
N SER A 200 -6.97 -34.01 -1.13
CA SER A 200 -6.48 -34.97 -2.10
C SER A 200 -7.65 -35.60 -2.88
N VAL A 201 -7.44 -35.87 -4.17
CA VAL A 201 -8.40 -36.65 -5.01
C VAL A 201 -8.69 -38.05 -4.49
N ARG A 202 -7.86 -38.54 -3.56
CA ARG A 202 -8.04 -39.86 -2.90
C ARG A 202 -8.83 -39.74 -1.60
N SER A 203 -9.22 -38.54 -1.17
CA SER A 203 -10.00 -38.32 0.04
C SER A 203 -11.43 -38.83 -0.17
N ASP A 204 -11.94 -39.56 0.80
CA ASP A 204 -13.34 -39.99 0.85
C ASP A 204 -14.25 -38.82 1.33
N VAL A 205 -13.66 -37.74 1.89
CA VAL A 205 -14.38 -36.56 2.38
C VAL A 205 -14.69 -35.64 1.21
N THR A 206 -15.96 -35.47 0.91
CA THR A 206 -16.45 -34.63 -0.21
C THR A 206 -17.10 -33.34 0.24
N ALA A 207 -17.36 -33.18 1.53
CA ALA A 207 -17.96 -31.98 2.12
C ALA A 207 -17.43 -31.77 3.54
N ILE A 208 -17.35 -30.52 3.95
CA ILE A 208 -16.99 -30.12 5.32
C ILE A 208 -17.88 -28.94 5.73
N SER A 209 -18.37 -28.95 6.97
CA SER A 209 -19.09 -27.80 7.51
C SER A 209 -18.13 -26.66 7.86
N LEU A 210 -18.62 -25.43 7.95
CA LEU A 210 -17.80 -24.31 8.40
C LEU A 210 -17.32 -24.48 9.85
N ALA A 211 -18.13 -25.13 10.70
CA ALA A 211 -17.75 -25.45 12.08
C ALA A 211 -16.60 -26.44 12.13
N ASP A 212 -16.70 -27.54 11.36
CA ASP A 212 -15.62 -28.54 11.28
C ASP A 212 -14.35 -27.96 10.64
N LEU A 213 -14.51 -27.11 9.62
CA LEU A 213 -13.39 -26.41 9.01
C LEU A 213 -12.68 -25.51 10.04
N ALA A 214 -13.44 -24.74 10.84
CA ALA A 214 -12.88 -23.94 11.91
C ALA A 214 -12.16 -24.80 12.96
N ALA A 215 -12.78 -25.91 13.40
CA ALA A 215 -12.20 -26.84 14.37
C ALA A 215 -10.90 -27.49 13.84
N ALA A 216 -10.85 -27.84 12.55
CA ALA A 216 -9.66 -28.38 11.92
C ALA A 216 -8.50 -27.36 11.95
N PHE A 217 -8.74 -26.12 11.54
CA PHE A 217 -7.72 -25.06 11.54
C PHE A 217 -7.38 -24.54 12.94
N ALA A 218 -8.25 -24.75 13.93
CA ALA A 218 -7.96 -24.48 15.34
C ALA A 218 -7.15 -25.62 16.03
N GLY A 219 -6.81 -26.71 15.30
CA GLY A 219 -6.11 -27.85 15.85
C GLY A 219 -6.96 -28.72 16.77
N GLN A 220 -8.27 -28.51 16.81
CA GLN A 220 -9.22 -29.29 17.62
C GLN A 220 -9.61 -30.61 16.94
N MET A 221 -9.36 -30.72 15.64
CA MET A 221 -9.62 -31.90 14.85
C MET A 221 -8.28 -32.37 14.25
N VAL A 222 -7.85 -33.57 14.64
CA VAL A 222 -6.52 -34.11 14.31
C VAL A 222 -6.55 -35.33 13.43
N ASP A 223 -7.76 -35.83 13.10
CA ASP A 223 -7.97 -37.08 12.35
C ASP A 223 -9.14 -36.96 11.36
N TRP A 224 -8.96 -37.48 10.14
CA TRP A 224 -9.98 -37.48 9.10
C TRP A 224 -11.22 -38.36 9.45
N GLY A 225 -11.09 -39.28 10.38
CA GLY A 225 -12.21 -40.10 10.87
C GLY A 225 -13.33 -39.28 11.47
N SER A 226 -13.02 -38.13 12.06
CA SER A 226 -14.00 -37.17 12.57
C SER A 226 -14.91 -36.59 11.46
N LEU A 227 -14.49 -36.65 10.21
CA LEU A 227 -15.21 -36.17 9.02
C LEU A 227 -15.76 -37.34 8.17
N GLN A 228 -15.94 -38.55 8.78
CA GLN A 228 -16.35 -39.76 8.10
C GLN A 228 -15.36 -40.28 7.02
N GLY A 229 -14.12 -39.78 7.07
CA GLY A 229 -13.00 -40.26 6.26
C GLY A 229 -12.32 -41.47 6.91
N ARG A 230 -11.18 -41.86 6.37
CA ARG A 230 -10.33 -42.88 6.99
C ARG A 230 -9.73 -42.31 8.28
N ALA A 231 -9.39 -43.18 9.23
CA ALA A 231 -8.69 -42.82 10.45
C ALA A 231 -7.20 -42.57 10.16
N ASP A 232 -6.93 -41.46 9.47
CA ASP A 232 -5.59 -40.96 9.13
C ASP A 232 -5.39 -39.57 9.73
N PRO A 233 -4.15 -39.16 10.10
CA PRO A 233 -3.89 -37.84 10.63
C PRO A 233 -4.32 -36.73 9.68
N LEU A 234 -5.01 -35.72 10.22
CA LEU A 234 -5.41 -34.52 9.52
C LEU A 234 -4.27 -33.49 9.62
N THR A 235 -3.75 -33.06 8.48
CA THR A 235 -2.79 -31.98 8.40
C THR A 235 -3.44 -30.83 7.63
N VAL A 236 -3.48 -29.65 8.25
CA VAL A 236 -3.99 -28.43 7.61
C VAL A 236 -2.84 -27.65 6.99
N HIS A 237 -3.09 -27.05 5.83
CA HIS A 237 -2.15 -26.18 5.15
C HIS A 237 -2.83 -24.85 4.88
N LEU A 238 -2.18 -23.78 5.29
CA LEU A 238 -2.65 -22.42 5.07
C LEU A 238 -1.50 -21.60 4.44
N GLY A 239 -1.85 -20.57 3.69
CA GLY A 239 -0.87 -19.65 3.14
C GLY A 239 -0.21 -18.79 4.23
N PRO A 240 0.72 -17.90 3.85
CA PRO A 240 1.39 -17.01 4.80
C PRO A 240 0.41 -16.13 5.56
N ALA A 241 0.66 -15.89 6.86
CA ALA A 241 -0.17 -15.02 7.71
C ALA A 241 -0.25 -13.56 7.21
N THR A 242 0.70 -13.14 6.37
CA THR A 242 0.69 -11.82 5.72
C THR A 242 -0.22 -11.74 4.49
N ASP A 243 -0.76 -12.86 4.01
CA ASP A 243 -1.74 -12.86 2.91
C ASP A 243 -3.11 -12.43 3.45
N GLY A 244 -3.66 -11.35 2.90
CA GLY A 244 -4.95 -10.80 3.33
C GLY A 244 -6.12 -11.76 3.16
N GLN A 245 -6.07 -12.72 2.22
CA GLN A 245 -7.11 -13.76 2.10
C GLN A 245 -7.02 -14.77 3.24
N VAL A 246 -5.80 -15.14 3.63
CA VAL A 246 -5.55 -15.99 4.82
C VAL A 246 -6.06 -15.29 6.07
N GLN A 247 -5.75 -14.01 6.23
CA GLN A 247 -6.24 -13.20 7.35
C GLN A 247 -7.76 -13.16 7.39
N ARG A 248 -8.41 -12.94 6.23
CA ARG A 248 -9.86 -12.95 6.13
C ARG A 248 -10.46 -14.31 6.50
N PHE A 249 -9.86 -15.41 6.06
CA PHE A 249 -10.30 -16.76 6.43
C PHE A 249 -10.19 -16.95 7.95
N VAL A 250 -9.07 -16.60 8.55
CA VAL A 250 -8.87 -16.71 10.00
C VAL A 250 -9.90 -15.87 10.76
N ASP A 251 -10.11 -14.62 10.34
CA ASP A 251 -11.06 -13.72 11.00
C ASP A 251 -12.51 -14.19 10.87
N GLN A 252 -12.93 -14.60 9.66
CA GLN A 252 -14.34 -14.90 9.38
C GLN A 252 -14.75 -16.36 9.62
N VAL A 253 -13.82 -17.28 9.68
CA VAL A 253 -14.11 -18.71 9.90
C VAL A 253 -13.60 -19.16 11.25
N VAL A 254 -12.29 -19.01 11.53
CA VAL A 254 -11.71 -19.55 12.76
C VAL A 254 -12.14 -18.70 13.97
N ARG A 255 -11.83 -17.41 13.98
CA ARG A 255 -12.15 -16.52 15.10
C ARG A 255 -13.65 -16.29 15.30
N ALA A 256 -14.40 -16.24 14.19
CA ALA A 256 -15.85 -16.13 14.27
C ALA A 256 -16.52 -17.33 14.96
N SER A 257 -15.88 -18.49 15.00
CA SER A 257 -16.33 -19.67 15.77
C SER A 257 -15.92 -19.60 17.27
N GLY A 258 -15.19 -18.57 17.68
CA GLY A 258 -14.65 -18.42 19.04
C GLY A 258 -13.33 -19.16 19.26
N ALA A 259 -12.68 -19.64 18.19
CA ALA A 259 -11.40 -20.33 18.26
C ALA A 259 -10.25 -19.45 17.79
N GLU A 260 -9.03 -19.81 18.15
CA GLU A 260 -7.81 -19.26 17.60
C GLU A 260 -7.17 -20.26 16.62
N LEU A 261 -6.33 -19.75 15.69
CA LEU A 261 -5.62 -20.60 14.76
C LEU A 261 -4.67 -21.53 15.54
N GLY A 262 -4.75 -22.81 15.28
CA GLY A 262 -3.86 -23.82 15.89
C GLY A 262 -2.43 -23.66 15.40
N GLU A 263 -1.49 -24.25 16.16
CA GLU A 263 -0.11 -24.40 15.70
C GLU A 263 -0.10 -25.42 14.55
N ALA A 264 0.51 -25.04 13.42
CA ALA A 264 0.62 -25.84 12.20
C ALA A 264 1.87 -26.72 12.24
#